data_0265c829089cf100692843b703376173
#
_entry.id   0265c829089cf100692843b703376173
#
_cell.length_a   1.000
_cell.length_b   1.000
_cell.length_c   1.000
_cell.angle_alpha   90.00
_cell.angle_beta   90.00
_cell.angle_gamma   90.00
#
_symmetry.space_group_name_H-M   'P 1'
#
loop_
_entity.id
_entity.type
_entity.pdbx_description
1 polymer ?
#
loop_
_entity_poly.entity_id
_entity_poly.type
_entity_poly.pdbx_seq_one_letter_code
_entity_poly.pdbx_strand_id
1 'polypeptide(L)'
;MEAGSRADAQVGPALTGFLLRGRATPTPRQLAEVGVRADSVREVTAVEFLRAMEQESYDVVVLALVGGAVQAMLHGLRRIWDGRDRRPVVVTGYVGVVYEKLADGLLLRHGADLVLANSRQDADRFRAVYEGVGADASSVTEVALPFLGGAPYRKGNDPYTVVFAAQPSVPDSRKDRTYLLNRLIQHAKLHPDREVLLKLRSKPGEHTTHIEELPYQKLVQKLDPPANFRLVYGHMGEVLDSTDLLITISSTAALESLHRRIPTVVLSDLGVRESLGNHHFVGSGCLASWDQLDDGYQPSPNADWVSRQGVAADGSYETAFDVARDRIGELLEASALPPLAPYYTPVTAPGYLPGILARHHLGPDGTPLPGAPAADREPSPVRQIVRRAARGAYRHGVQRVAPVIRRMGEL
;
A
#
# COMPACT_ATOMS: atom_id res chain seq x y z
N MET A 1 -0.12 -2.88 -57.71
CA MET A 1 0.19 -3.87 -56.62
C MET A 1 0.56 -3.07 -55.41
N GLU A 2 -0.42 -2.81 -54.57
CA GLU A 2 -0.23 -2.12 -53.28
C GLU A 2 0.08 -3.15 -52.21
N ALA A 3 1.27 -3.07 -51.65
CA ALA A 3 1.66 -3.84 -50.47
C ALA A 3 1.07 -3.16 -49.26
N GLY A 4 -0.02 -3.72 -48.72
CA GLY A 4 -0.61 -3.27 -47.48
C GLY A 4 0.35 -3.51 -46.33
N SER A 5 0.84 -2.44 -45.72
CA SER A 5 1.50 -2.42 -44.41
C SER A 5 0.48 -2.91 -43.37
N ARG A 6 0.62 -4.14 -42.90
CA ARG A 6 -0.01 -4.56 -41.66
C ARG A 6 0.71 -3.82 -40.54
N ALA A 7 0.05 -2.80 -40.00
CA ALA A 7 0.41 -2.26 -38.72
C ALA A 7 0.24 -3.40 -37.68
N ASP A 8 1.34 -3.90 -37.13
CA ASP A 8 1.35 -4.73 -35.95
C ASP A 8 0.69 -3.92 -34.82
N ALA A 9 -0.58 -4.19 -34.55
CA ALA A 9 -1.22 -3.71 -33.36
C ALA A 9 -0.46 -4.36 -32.18
N GLN A 10 0.32 -3.58 -31.46
CA GLN A 10 0.93 -4.02 -30.20
C GLN A 10 -0.21 -4.43 -29.27
N VAL A 11 -0.48 -5.72 -29.23
CA VAL A 11 -1.41 -6.31 -28.26
C VAL A 11 -0.76 -6.15 -26.90
N GLY A 12 -1.29 -5.26 -26.08
CA GLY A 12 -0.82 -5.09 -24.71
C GLY A 12 -0.99 -6.40 -23.91
N PRO A 13 -0.30 -6.55 -22.78
CA PRO A 13 -0.40 -7.76 -21.96
C PRO A 13 -1.84 -7.96 -21.46
N ALA A 14 -2.34 -9.20 -21.57
CA ALA A 14 -3.62 -9.57 -20.95
C ALA A 14 -3.49 -9.56 -19.43
N LEU A 15 -4.40 -8.87 -18.74
CA LEU A 15 -4.34 -8.67 -17.29
C LEU A 15 -5.53 -9.32 -16.59
N THR A 16 -5.27 -10.35 -15.79
CA THR A 16 -6.26 -11.01 -14.92
C THR A 16 -6.05 -10.61 -13.46
N GLY A 17 -7.06 -10.00 -12.85
CA GLY A 17 -7.04 -9.58 -11.45
C GLY A 17 -7.66 -10.63 -10.52
N PHE A 18 -6.91 -11.07 -9.51
CA PHE A 18 -7.40 -11.94 -8.44
C PHE A 18 -7.45 -11.17 -7.12
N LEU A 19 -8.64 -10.93 -6.59
CA LEU A 19 -8.83 -10.29 -5.30
C LEU A 19 -8.85 -11.34 -4.21
N LEU A 20 -7.75 -11.48 -3.46
CA LEU A 20 -7.68 -12.45 -2.39
C LEU A 20 -8.71 -12.11 -1.30
N ARG A 21 -9.63 -13.05 -1.08
CA ARG A 21 -10.73 -12.91 -0.12
C ARG A 21 -10.21 -12.75 1.30
N GLY A 22 -10.58 -11.66 1.95
CA GLY A 22 -10.16 -11.37 3.30
C GLY A 22 -10.66 -10.03 3.81
N ARG A 23 -10.07 -9.59 4.93
CA ARG A 23 -10.41 -8.30 5.53
C ARG A 23 -10.06 -7.11 4.64
N ALA A 24 -8.98 -7.22 3.89
CA ALA A 24 -8.46 -6.16 3.04
C ALA A 24 -9.00 -6.21 1.59
N THR A 25 -9.95 -7.11 1.27
CA THR A 25 -10.55 -7.17 -0.06
C THR A 25 -11.21 -5.83 -0.39
N PRO A 26 -10.80 -5.13 -1.46
CA PRO A 26 -11.34 -3.83 -1.81
C PRO A 26 -12.81 -3.93 -2.22
N THR A 27 -13.56 -2.86 -2.01
CA THR A 27 -14.94 -2.72 -2.48
C THR A 27 -14.95 -2.32 -3.97
N PRO A 28 -16.06 -2.55 -4.71
CA PRO A 28 -16.19 -2.08 -6.10
C PRO A 28 -15.91 -0.57 -6.24
N ARG A 29 -16.34 0.24 -5.27
CA ARG A 29 -16.05 1.69 -5.27
C ARG A 29 -14.55 1.97 -5.19
N GLN A 30 -13.83 1.28 -4.30
CA GLN A 30 -12.38 1.45 -4.15
C GLN A 30 -11.62 1.02 -5.40
N LEU A 31 -12.07 -0.04 -6.08
CA LEU A 31 -11.50 -0.47 -7.36
C LEU A 31 -11.72 0.57 -8.47
N ALA A 32 -12.94 1.11 -8.55
CA ALA A 32 -13.26 2.16 -9.52
C ALA A 32 -12.45 3.45 -9.27
N GLU A 33 -12.21 3.81 -8.00
CA GLU A 33 -11.47 4.99 -7.59
C GLU A 33 -10.00 4.96 -8.02
N VAL A 34 -9.36 3.80 -8.01
CA VAL A 34 -7.95 3.68 -8.44
C VAL A 34 -7.78 3.55 -9.96
N GLY A 35 -8.86 3.40 -10.70
CA GLY A 35 -8.86 3.40 -12.16
C GLY A 35 -8.12 2.22 -12.81
N VAL A 36 -7.75 1.19 -12.05
CA VAL A 36 -7.10 -0.01 -12.59
C VAL A 36 -8.08 -0.76 -13.50
N ARG A 37 -7.68 -0.97 -14.74
CA ARG A 37 -8.42 -1.78 -15.72
C ARG A 37 -7.71 -3.12 -15.90
N ALA A 38 -8.45 -4.20 -15.70
CA ALA A 38 -8.03 -5.55 -16.05
C ALA A 38 -9.09 -6.16 -16.96
N ASP A 39 -8.67 -7.10 -17.80
CA ASP A 39 -9.59 -7.82 -18.71
C ASP A 39 -10.60 -8.65 -17.93
N SER A 40 -10.18 -9.15 -16.77
CA SER A 40 -11.06 -9.81 -15.81
C SER A 40 -10.64 -9.56 -14.38
N VAL A 41 -11.62 -9.47 -13.46
CA VAL A 41 -11.38 -9.34 -12.00
C VAL A 41 -12.31 -10.27 -11.26
N ARG A 42 -11.78 -11.17 -10.42
CA ARG A 42 -12.55 -12.10 -9.60
C ARG A 42 -12.06 -12.18 -8.16
N GLU A 43 -12.98 -12.29 -7.20
CA GLU A 43 -12.65 -12.55 -5.80
C GLU A 43 -12.42 -14.05 -5.60
N VAL A 44 -11.28 -14.42 -5.01
CA VAL A 44 -10.86 -15.81 -4.81
C VAL A 44 -10.34 -16.05 -3.39
N THR A 45 -10.41 -17.30 -2.94
CA THR A 45 -9.62 -17.77 -1.80
C THR A 45 -8.19 -18.09 -2.24
N ALA A 46 -7.28 -18.31 -1.30
CA ALA A 46 -5.93 -18.77 -1.61
C ALA A 46 -5.91 -20.09 -2.39
N VAL A 47 -6.78 -21.03 -2.01
CA VAL A 47 -6.90 -22.34 -2.67
C VAL A 47 -7.44 -22.21 -4.09
N GLU A 48 -8.43 -21.34 -4.31
CA GLU A 48 -8.98 -21.04 -5.64
C GLU A 48 -7.93 -20.39 -6.54
N PHE A 49 -7.16 -19.45 -6.02
CA PHE A 49 -6.05 -18.86 -6.73
C PHE A 49 -5.02 -19.92 -7.16
N LEU A 50 -4.60 -20.79 -6.24
CA LEU A 50 -3.64 -21.85 -6.56
C LEU A 50 -4.17 -22.83 -7.62
N ARG A 51 -5.45 -23.17 -7.58
CA ARG A 51 -6.07 -23.98 -8.65
C ARG A 51 -6.04 -23.27 -10.00
N ALA A 52 -6.32 -21.97 -10.02
CA ALA A 52 -6.21 -21.20 -11.25
C ALA A 52 -4.78 -21.23 -11.79
N MET A 53 -3.77 -21.05 -10.93
CA MET A 53 -2.36 -21.14 -11.31
C MET A 53 -1.92 -22.54 -11.76
N GLU A 54 -2.64 -23.57 -11.39
CA GLU A 54 -2.42 -24.95 -11.83
C GLU A 54 -3.06 -25.25 -13.20
N GLN A 55 -4.23 -24.67 -13.46
CA GLN A 55 -5.08 -24.97 -14.62
C GLN A 55 -4.95 -23.98 -15.78
N GLU A 56 -4.65 -22.72 -15.47
CA GLU A 56 -4.51 -21.63 -16.43
C GLU A 56 -3.04 -21.29 -16.65
N SER A 57 -2.70 -20.76 -17.84
CA SER A 57 -1.33 -20.38 -18.18
C SER A 57 -1.16 -18.87 -18.01
N TYR A 58 -0.11 -18.48 -17.30
CA TYR A 58 0.33 -17.10 -17.12
C TYR A 58 1.83 -17.01 -17.36
N ASP A 59 2.29 -15.90 -17.89
CA ASP A 59 3.71 -15.63 -18.06
C ASP A 59 4.30 -14.99 -16.78
N VAL A 60 3.53 -14.11 -16.15
CA VAL A 60 3.95 -13.37 -14.95
C VAL A 60 2.85 -13.41 -13.89
N VAL A 61 3.21 -13.65 -12.64
CA VAL A 61 2.32 -13.57 -11.48
C VAL A 61 2.81 -12.49 -10.52
N VAL A 62 2.01 -11.42 -10.35
CA VAL A 62 2.32 -10.34 -9.42
C VAL A 62 1.60 -10.54 -8.10
N LEU A 63 2.34 -10.80 -7.02
CA LEU A 63 1.80 -10.96 -5.67
C LEU A 63 1.76 -9.61 -4.93
N ALA A 64 0.78 -8.78 -5.24
CA ALA A 64 0.53 -7.49 -4.58
C ALA A 64 -0.25 -7.69 -3.27
N LEU A 65 0.34 -8.39 -2.31
CA LEU A 65 -0.29 -8.86 -1.09
C LEU A 65 0.47 -8.43 0.18
N VAL A 66 -0.17 -8.56 1.35
CA VAL A 66 0.53 -8.46 2.65
C VAL A 66 1.48 -9.65 2.85
N GLY A 67 2.58 -9.44 3.59
CA GLY A 67 3.69 -10.40 3.67
C GLY A 67 3.28 -11.84 3.99
N GLY A 68 2.41 -12.05 4.96
CA GLY A 68 1.93 -13.42 5.29
C GLY A 68 1.15 -14.08 4.14
N ALA A 69 0.40 -13.30 3.36
CA ALA A 69 -0.28 -13.82 2.17
C ALA A 69 0.71 -14.12 1.03
N VAL A 70 1.73 -13.26 0.82
CA VAL A 70 2.80 -13.53 -0.14
C VAL A 70 3.50 -14.85 0.21
N GLN A 71 3.89 -15.04 1.48
CA GLN A 71 4.54 -16.26 1.96
C GLN A 71 3.68 -17.51 1.68
N ALA A 72 2.38 -17.43 2.00
CA ALA A 72 1.46 -18.53 1.75
C ALA A 72 1.35 -18.86 0.24
N MET A 73 1.25 -17.83 -0.62
CA MET A 73 1.21 -18.04 -2.06
C MET A 73 2.52 -18.60 -2.60
N LEU A 74 3.68 -18.14 -2.14
CA LEU A 74 4.98 -18.68 -2.57
C LEU A 74 5.09 -20.19 -2.25
N HIS A 75 4.65 -20.62 -1.07
CA HIS A 75 4.64 -22.06 -0.72
C HIS A 75 3.66 -22.85 -1.58
N GLY A 76 2.45 -22.34 -1.77
CA GLY A 76 1.45 -22.99 -2.62
C GLY A 76 1.91 -23.09 -4.09
N LEU A 77 2.43 -21.99 -4.65
CA LEU A 77 2.97 -21.93 -6.01
C LEU A 77 4.17 -22.88 -6.20
N ARG A 78 5.09 -22.86 -5.24
CA ARG A 78 6.21 -23.84 -5.24
C ARG A 78 5.68 -25.27 -5.35
N ARG A 79 4.65 -25.63 -4.59
CA ARG A 79 4.07 -26.96 -4.56
C ARG A 79 3.40 -27.36 -5.87
N ILE A 80 2.56 -26.48 -6.46
CA ILE A 80 1.82 -26.79 -7.69
C ILE A 80 2.69 -26.76 -8.96
N TRP A 81 3.83 -26.09 -8.91
CA TRP A 81 4.80 -26.01 -10.03
C TRP A 81 5.99 -26.96 -9.85
N ASP A 82 6.01 -27.75 -8.78
CA ASP A 82 7.05 -28.76 -8.57
C ASP A 82 7.10 -29.76 -9.73
N GLY A 83 8.30 -29.96 -10.28
CA GLY A 83 8.52 -30.85 -11.43
C GLY A 83 7.99 -30.33 -12.78
N ARG A 84 7.57 -29.08 -12.88
CA ARG A 84 7.21 -28.47 -14.20
C ARG A 84 8.45 -27.94 -14.90
N ASP A 85 8.55 -28.15 -16.20
CA ASP A 85 9.66 -27.65 -17.04
C ASP A 85 9.71 -26.12 -17.05
N ARG A 86 8.55 -25.48 -17.03
CA ARG A 86 8.42 -24.02 -17.02
C ARG A 86 7.37 -23.56 -15.98
N ARG A 87 7.63 -22.44 -15.34
CA ARG A 87 6.69 -21.76 -14.46
C ARG A 87 6.65 -20.27 -14.76
N PRO A 88 5.59 -19.56 -14.39
CA PRO A 88 5.53 -18.11 -14.46
C PRO A 88 6.63 -17.41 -13.64
N VAL A 89 7.03 -16.22 -14.09
CA VAL A 89 7.85 -15.30 -13.30
C VAL A 89 7.02 -14.77 -12.13
N VAL A 90 7.56 -14.82 -10.91
CA VAL A 90 6.86 -14.32 -9.71
C VAL A 90 7.47 -13.01 -9.26
N VAL A 91 6.64 -11.98 -9.23
CA VAL A 91 7.01 -10.63 -8.82
C VAL A 91 6.26 -10.25 -7.54
N THR A 92 6.93 -9.62 -6.61
CA THR A 92 6.30 -9.03 -5.43
C THR A 92 6.98 -7.71 -5.07
N GLY A 93 6.46 -6.99 -4.07
CA GLY A 93 7.04 -5.75 -3.60
C GLY A 93 6.31 -5.22 -2.38
N TYR A 94 6.69 -4.04 -1.97
CA TYR A 94 5.99 -3.33 -0.91
C TYR A 94 5.03 -2.29 -1.49
N VAL A 95 3.97 -1.99 -0.73
CA VAL A 95 3.10 -0.84 -0.96
C VAL A 95 3.42 0.23 0.09
N GLY A 96 3.78 1.43 -0.37
CA GLY A 96 4.17 2.53 0.50
C GLY A 96 5.67 2.54 0.82
N VAL A 97 6.08 3.35 1.79
CA VAL A 97 7.49 3.65 2.07
C VAL A 97 7.83 3.65 3.56
N VAL A 98 6.84 3.58 4.42
CA VAL A 98 7.02 3.47 5.88
C VAL A 98 6.72 2.05 6.30
N TYR A 99 7.71 1.36 6.83
CA TYR A 99 7.66 -0.06 7.09
C TYR A 99 7.72 -0.35 8.59
N GLU A 100 6.65 -0.92 9.11
CA GLU A 100 6.71 -1.62 10.39
C GLU A 100 7.32 -3.00 10.15
N LYS A 101 8.27 -3.42 11.00
CA LYS A 101 8.89 -4.76 10.93
C LYS A 101 9.45 -5.09 9.53
N LEU A 102 10.25 -4.18 8.98
CA LEU A 102 10.80 -4.29 7.63
C LEU A 102 11.47 -5.65 7.37
N ALA A 103 12.34 -6.10 8.27
CA ALA A 103 13.08 -7.36 8.10
C ALA A 103 12.14 -8.55 7.93
N ASP A 104 11.17 -8.75 8.85
CA ASP A 104 10.20 -9.84 8.74
C ASP A 104 9.38 -9.75 7.44
N GLY A 105 8.89 -8.54 7.12
CA GLY A 105 8.13 -8.32 5.90
C GLY A 105 8.90 -8.62 4.62
N LEU A 106 10.21 -8.40 4.58
CA LEU A 106 11.09 -8.76 3.45
C LEU A 106 11.31 -10.26 3.38
N LEU A 107 11.60 -10.91 4.52
CA LEU A 107 11.79 -12.35 4.58
C LEU A 107 10.55 -13.14 4.18
N LEU A 108 9.36 -12.58 4.42
CA LEU A 108 8.08 -13.13 3.93
C LEU A 108 7.90 -13.01 2.39
N ARG A 109 8.73 -12.21 1.72
CA ARG A 109 8.72 -11.99 0.26
C ARG A 109 9.90 -12.67 -0.45
N HIS A 110 10.88 -13.07 0.31
CA HIS A 110 12.06 -13.78 -0.22
C HIS A 110 11.63 -15.08 -0.90
N GLY A 111 12.24 -15.35 -2.05
CA GLY A 111 11.93 -16.51 -2.89
C GLY A 111 11.03 -16.18 -4.08
N ALA A 112 10.52 -14.95 -4.23
CA ALA A 112 10.02 -14.43 -5.50
C ALA A 112 11.20 -14.13 -6.45
N ASP A 113 10.98 -14.18 -7.76
CA ASP A 113 12.02 -13.89 -8.75
C ASP A 113 12.41 -12.40 -8.74
N LEU A 114 11.44 -11.50 -8.51
CA LEU A 114 11.68 -10.08 -8.31
C LEU A 114 10.98 -9.60 -7.03
N VAL A 115 11.72 -8.82 -6.24
CA VAL A 115 11.22 -8.06 -5.10
C VAL A 115 11.41 -6.58 -5.39
N LEU A 116 10.33 -5.90 -5.77
CA LEU A 116 10.35 -4.50 -6.16
C LEU A 116 10.54 -3.60 -4.94
N ALA A 117 11.54 -2.73 -5.00
CA ALA A 117 11.82 -1.69 -4.02
C ALA A 117 11.42 -0.33 -4.61
N ASN A 118 10.57 0.41 -3.91
CA ASN A 118 9.92 1.63 -4.44
C ASN A 118 10.86 2.84 -4.57
N SER A 119 12.14 2.67 -4.23
CA SER A 119 13.15 3.72 -4.29
C SER A 119 14.55 3.12 -4.20
N ARG A 120 15.57 3.91 -4.53
CA ARG A 120 16.98 3.53 -4.29
C ARG A 120 17.22 3.30 -2.79
N GLN A 121 16.71 4.16 -1.93
CA GLN A 121 16.85 4.00 -0.49
C GLN A 121 16.26 2.67 -0.01
N ASP A 122 15.11 2.27 -0.55
CA ASP A 122 14.50 0.98 -0.21
C ASP A 122 15.29 -0.19 -0.78
N ALA A 123 15.78 -0.08 -2.02
CA ALA A 123 16.59 -1.12 -2.64
C ALA A 123 17.86 -1.42 -1.81
N ASP A 124 18.55 -0.37 -1.35
CA ASP A 124 19.72 -0.49 -0.50
C ASP A 124 19.38 -1.18 0.84
N ARG A 125 18.26 -0.77 1.46
CA ARG A 125 17.78 -1.36 2.73
C ARG A 125 17.34 -2.80 2.58
N PHE A 126 16.69 -3.15 1.47
CA PHE A 126 16.18 -4.50 1.21
C PHE A 126 17.36 -5.47 0.99
N ARG A 127 18.36 -5.05 0.21
CA ARG A 127 19.60 -5.83 0.03
C ARG A 127 20.30 -6.04 1.36
N ALA A 128 20.48 -4.99 2.15
CA ALA A 128 21.14 -5.09 3.46
C ALA A 128 20.41 -6.04 4.43
N VAL A 129 19.08 -6.12 4.39
CA VAL A 129 18.32 -7.09 5.20
C VAL A 129 18.57 -8.51 4.73
N TYR A 130 18.51 -8.79 3.42
CA TYR A 130 18.75 -10.14 2.90
C TYR A 130 20.18 -10.59 3.15
N GLU A 131 21.16 -9.76 2.84
CA GLU A 131 22.60 -10.03 3.08
C GLU A 131 22.89 -10.24 4.57
N GLY A 132 22.27 -9.42 5.44
CA GLY A 132 22.43 -9.52 6.89
C GLY A 132 21.96 -10.83 7.51
N VAL A 133 21.09 -11.58 6.82
CA VAL A 133 20.65 -12.94 7.22
C VAL A 133 21.23 -14.05 6.33
N GLY A 134 22.17 -13.73 5.46
CA GLY A 134 22.78 -14.70 4.53
C GLY A 134 21.83 -15.18 3.42
N ALA A 135 20.77 -14.40 3.11
CA ALA A 135 19.85 -14.69 2.02
C ALA A 135 20.30 -14.00 0.73
N ASP A 136 19.92 -14.57 -0.43
CA ASP A 136 20.23 -13.98 -1.72
C ASP A 136 19.44 -12.66 -1.94
N ALA A 137 20.16 -11.59 -2.23
CA ALA A 137 19.59 -10.26 -2.49
C ALA A 137 19.40 -9.94 -3.98
N SER A 138 19.75 -10.86 -4.88
CA SER A 138 19.74 -10.65 -6.33
C SER A 138 18.34 -10.33 -6.90
N SER A 139 17.28 -10.79 -6.22
CA SER A 139 15.90 -10.52 -6.60
C SER A 139 15.47 -9.05 -6.36
N VAL A 140 16.19 -8.28 -5.54
CA VAL A 140 15.83 -6.89 -5.22
C VAL A 140 16.05 -6.00 -6.44
N THR A 141 14.97 -5.39 -6.92
CA THR A 141 14.97 -4.53 -8.09
C THR A 141 14.43 -3.16 -7.74
N GLU A 142 15.24 -2.12 -7.98
CA GLU A 142 14.83 -0.72 -7.78
C GLU A 142 13.76 -0.35 -8.81
N VAL A 143 12.70 0.30 -8.33
CA VAL A 143 11.65 0.92 -9.12
C VAL A 143 11.21 2.22 -8.44
N ALA A 144 10.11 2.82 -8.87
CA ALA A 144 9.41 3.90 -8.17
C ALA A 144 8.05 3.42 -7.63
N LEU A 145 7.36 4.29 -6.88
CA LEU A 145 5.97 4.07 -6.53
C LEU A 145 5.09 4.08 -7.79
N PRO A 146 4.28 3.04 -8.05
CA PRO A 146 3.61 2.86 -9.34
C PRO A 146 2.43 3.81 -9.58
N PHE A 147 2.06 4.63 -8.59
CA PHE A 147 0.91 5.53 -8.66
C PHE A 147 1.28 7.02 -8.63
N LEU A 148 2.56 7.35 -8.78
CA LEU A 148 2.98 8.74 -8.93
C LEU A 148 2.52 9.28 -10.28
N GLY A 149 2.15 10.54 -10.31
CA GLY A 149 1.68 11.18 -11.54
C GLY A 149 1.05 12.55 -11.27
N GLY A 150 0.46 13.13 -12.30
CA GLY A 150 -0.14 14.47 -12.27
C GLY A 150 0.83 15.56 -12.71
N ALA A 151 0.28 16.75 -12.97
CA ALA A 151 1.07 17.90 -13.40
C ALA A 151 1.93 18.45 -12.24
N PRO A 152 3.10 19.01 -12.54
CA PRO A 152 3.88 19.77 -11.58
C PRO A 152 3.06 20.92 -10.99
N TYR A 153 3.23 21.14 -9.69
CA TYR A 153 2.55 22.20 -8.96
C TYR A 153 2.81 23.58 -9.58
N ARG A 154 1.74 24.33 -9.69
CA ARG A 154 1.77 25.74 -10.08
C ARG A 154 1.07 26.55 -8.99
N LYS A 155 1.80 27.49 -8.39
CA LYS A 155 1.24 28.41 -7.40
C LYS A 155 0.07 29.23 -8.00
N GLY A 156 -1.03 29.34 -7.28
CA GLY A 156 -2.11 30.24 -7.70
C GLY A 156 -3.52 29.67 -7.60
N ASN A 157 -3.75 28.63 -6.82
CA ASN A 157 -5.13 28.24 -6.51
C ASN A 157 -5.81 29.37 -5.70
N ASP A 158 -7.07 29.61 -6.03
CA ASP A 158 -7.93 30.56 -5.32
C ASP A 158 -9.26 29.82 -5.02
N PRO A 159 -9.53 29.50 -3.75
CA PRO A 159 -8.72 29.78 -2.53
C PRO A 159 -7.46 28.89 -2.41
N TYR A 160 -6.45 29.39 -1.66
CA TYR A 160 -5.27 28.59 -1.29
C TYR A 160 -5.69 27.35 -0.49
N THR A 161 -5.34 26.19 -0.98
CA THR A 161 -5.84 24.90 -0.47
C THR A 161 -4.77 24.15 0.35
N VAL A 162 -5.08 23.92 1.61
CA VAL A 162 -4.27 23.14 2.56
C VAL A 162 -4.91 21.76 2.73
N VAL A 163 -4.17 20.68 2.49
CA VAL A 163 -4.65 19.31 2.64
C VAL A 163 -3.88 18.58 3.73
N PHE A 164 -4.60 18.10 4.75
CA PHE A 164 -4.05 17.15 5.71
C PHE A 164 -4.39 15.71 5.29
N ALA A 165 -3.39 14.95 4.85
CA ALA A 165 -3.54 13.55 4.47
C ALA A 165 -3.49 12.65 5.72
N ALA A 166 -4.65 12.26 6.23
CA ALA A 166 -4.79 11.42 7.42
C ALA A 166 -4.56 9.94 7.11
N GLN A 167 -3.98 9.25 8.10
CA GLN A 167 -3.79 7.81 8.07
C GLN A 167 -4.77 7.11 9.02
N PRO A 168 -5.27 5.89 8.70
CA PRO A 168 -6.23 5.17 9.53
C PRO A 168 -5.72 4.82 10.94
N SER A 169 -4.42 4.48 11.05
CA SER A 169 -3.80 3.97 12.28
C SER A 169 -2.71 4.88 12.86
N VAL A 170 -2.45 6.05 12.24
CA VAL A 170 -1.39 6.97 12.71
C VAL A 170 -1.95 8.38 12.84
N PRO A 171 -1.84 9.00 14.03
CA PRO A 171 -1.56 8.36 15.31
C PRO A 171 -2.72 7.47 15.75
N ASP A 172 -2.49 6.53 16.67
CA ASP A 172 -3.52 5.61 17.15
C ASP A 172 -4.28 6.13 18.37
N SER A 173 -3.66 7.02 19.19
CA SER A 173 -4.28 7.51 20.41
C SER A 173 -5.38 8.54 20.13
N ARG A 174 -6.45 8.52 20.97
CA ARG A 174 -7.50 9.55 20.92
C ARG A 174 -6.95 10.95 21.19
N LYS A 175 -6.01 11.07 22.14
CA LYS A 175 -5.40 12.34 22.52
C LYS A 175 -4.70 12.99 21.32
N ASP A 176 -3.87 12.22 20.63
CA ASP A 176 -3.08 12.73 19.52
C ASP A 176 -3.94 13.02 18.29
N ARG A 177 -4.92 12.16 17.98
CA ARG A 177 -5.88 12.43 16.87
C ARG A 177 -6.72 13.66 17.15
N THR A 178 -7.17 13.86 18.40
CA THR A 178 -7.92 15.06 18.77
C THR A 178 -7.04 16.30 18.72
N TYR A 179 -5.78 16.21 19.15
CA TYR A 179 -4.82 17.28 19.02
C TYR A 179 -4.65 17.73 17.57
N LEU A 180 -4.36 16.80 16.67
CA LEU A 180 -4.18 17.10 15.24
C LEU A 180 -5.44 17.72 14.61
N LEU A 181 -6.61 17.20 14.94
CA LEU A 181 -7.87 17.74 14.44
C LEU A 181 -8.12 19.16 14.95
N ASN A 182 -7.85 19.43 16.23
CA ASN A 182 -7.98 20.78 16.80
C ASN A 182 -7.00 21.76 16.16
N ARG A 183 -5.74 21.36 15.91
CA ARG A 183 -4.75 22.22 15.24
C ARG A 183 -5.15 22.53 13.80
N LEU A 184 -5.67 21.55 13.08
CA LEU A 184 -6.16 21.74 11.71
C LEU A 184 -7.36 22.69 11.67
N ILE A 185 -8.31 22.56 12.61
CA ILE A 185 -9.45 23.47 12.76
C ILE A 185 -8.97 24.88 13.18
N GLN A 186 -7.97 24.96 14.07
CA GLN A 186 -7.37 26.24 14.46
C GLN A 186 -6.72 26.92 13.26
N HIS A 187 -5.95 26.19 12.46
CA HIS A 187 -5.35 26.72 11.22
C HIS A 187 -6.41 27.27 10.27
N ALA A 188 -7.53 26.55 10.10
CA ALA A 188 -8.64 27.01 9.28
C ALA A 188 -9.29 28.32 9.82
N LYS A 189 -9.37 28.47 11.14
CA LYS A 189 -9.88 29.71 11.78
C LYS A 189 -8.90 30.90 11.65
N LEU A 190 -7.60 30.64 11.71
CA LEU A 190 -6.56 31.65 11.53
C LEU A 190 -6.46 32.14 10.08
N HIS A 191 -6.83 31.31 9.13
CA HIS A 191 -6.73 31.59 7.70
C HIS A 191 -8.09 31.39 7.00
N PRO A 192 -9.07 32.31 7.20
CA PRO A 192 -10.40 32.17 6.65
C PRO A 192 -10.47 32.26 5.11
N ASP A 193 -9.43 32.77 4.49
CA ASP A 193 -9.19 32.87 3.04
C ASP A 193 -8.67 31.57 2.40
N ARG A 194 -8.31 30.57 3.23
CA ARG A 194 -7.83 29.27 2.75
C ARG A 194 -8.93 28.23 2.81
N GLU A 195 -8.87 27.24 1.93
CA GLU A 195 -9.60 26.01 2.08
C GLU A 195 -8.75 24.98 2.83
N VAL A 196 -9.28 24.36 3.89
CA VAL A 196 -8.58 23.39 4.72
C VAL A 196 -9.29 22.05 4.66
N LEU A 197 -8.63 21.06 4.04
CA LEU A 197 -9.20 19.76 3.74
C LEU A 197 -8.56 18.67 4.60
N LEU A 198 -9.39 17.90 5.30
CA LEU A 198 -8.97 16.66 5.93
C LEU A 198 -9.25 15.50 4.99
N LYS A 199 -8.22 15.03 4.30
CA LYS A 199 -8.31 13.91 3.35
C LYS A 199 -8.30 12.58 4.08
N LEU A 200 -9.36 11.81 3.91
CA LEU A 200 -9.57 10.51 4.52
C LEU A 200 -9.49 9.39 3.48
N ARG A 201 -8.95 8.24 3.86
CA ARG A 201 -8.75 7.10 2.97
C ARG A 201 -10.04 6.35 2.65
N SER A 202 -10.96 6.25 3.63
CA SER A 202 -12.17 5.44 3.49
C SER A 202 -13.39 6.11 4.09
N LYS A 203 -14.55 5.84 3.50
CA LYS A 203 -15.85 6.19 4.09
C LYS A 203 -16.18 5.25 5.25
N PRO A 204 -17.06 5.68 6.19
CA PRO A 204 -17.56 4.79 7.24
C PRO A 204 -18.18 3.52 6.62
N GLY A 205 -17.75 2.34 7.07
CA GLY A 205 -18.24 1.06 6.53
C GLY A 205 -17.30 0.37 5.55
N GLU A 206 -16.35 1.07 4.95
CA GLU A 206 -15.38 0.48 4.03
C GLU A 206 -14.20 -0.19 4.75
N HIS A 207 -13.61 -1.17 4.08
CA HIS A 207 -12.46 -1.89 4.60
C HIS A 207 -11.15 -1.24 4.17
N THR A 208 -10.18 -1.27 5.09
CA THR A 208 -8.80 -0.87 4.83
C THR A 208 -7.86 -1.94 5.38
N THR A 209 -6.63 -1.95 4.89
CA THR A 209 -5.56 -2.83 5.40
C THR A 209 -5.30 -2.61 6.89
N HIS A 210 -5.42 -1.36 7.34
CA HIS A 210 -5.28 -0.96 8.73
C HIS A 210 -6.65 -0.69 9.35
N ILE A 211 -6.84 -1.12 10.61
CA ILE A 211 -8.08 -0.87 11.35
C ILE A 211 -8.04 0.56 11.87
N GLU A 212 -9.05 1.35 11.55
CA GLU A 212 -9.23 2.67 12.11
C GLU A 212 -10.18 2.60 13.32
N GLU A 213 -9.61 2.60 14.53
CA GLU A 213 -10.37 2.52 15.77
C GLU A 213 -11.11 3.83 16.10
N LEU A 214 -10.47 4.94 15.81
CA LEU A 214 -10.94 6.30 16.12
C LEU A 214 -11.06 7.15 14.86
N PRO A 215 -12.06 6.91 14.01
CA PRO A 215 -12.18 7.63 12.75
C PRO A 215 -12.44 9.13 12.98
N TYR A 216 -11.74 9.98 12.22
CA TYR A 216 -11.89 11.45 12.28
C TYR A 216 -13.31 11.91 12.05
N GLN A 217 -14.09 11.19 11.23
CA GLN A 217 -15.52 11.48 11.02
C GLN A 217 -16.33 11.50 12.32
N LYS A 218 -15.97 10.66 13.30
CA LYS A 218 -16.63 10.64 14.62
C LYS A 218 -16.09 11.70 15.57
N LEU A 219 -14.81 12.05 15.42
CA LEU A 219 -14.18 13.06 16.26
C LEU A 219 -14.70 14.46 15.90
N VAL A 220 -14.81 14.76 14.61
CA VAL A 220 -15.25 16.07 14.12
C VAL A 220 -16.69 16.41 14.49
N GLN A 221 -17.57 15.40 14.64
CA GLN A 221 -18.97 15.60 15.05
C GLN A 221 -19.13 16.26 16.43
N LYS A 222 -18.08 16.27 17.25
CA LYS A 222 -18.06 16.86 18.59
C LYS A 222 -17.42 18.24 18.64
N LEU A 223 -17.05 18.78 17.48
CA LEU A 223 -16.38 20.06 17.32
C LEU A 223 -17.21 20.97 16.44
N ASP A 224 -16.92 22.26 16.48
CA ASP A 224 -17.55 23.28 15.63
C ASP A 224 -16.50 23.81 14.64
N PRO A 225 -16.28 23.12 13.51
CA PRO A 225 -15.31 23.55 12.50
C PRO A 225 -15.85 24.75 11.71
N PRO A 226 -15.00 25.67 11.25
CA PRO A 226 -15.40 26.78 10.40
C PRO A 226 -15.79 26.31 8.99
N ALA A 227 -16.48 27.17 8.24
CA ALA A 227 -17.03 26.82 6.93
C ALA A 227 -15.97 26.43 5.88
N ASN A 228 -14.73 26.93 6.02
CA ASN A 228 -13.61 26.63 5.15
C ASN A 228 -12.87 25.31 5.51
N PHE A 229 -13.39 24.54 6.50
CA PHE A 229 -12.89 23.22 6.84
C PHE A 229 -13.82 22.13 6.31
N ARG A 230 -13.27 21.13 5.59
CA ARG A 230 -14.06 20.00 5.03
C ARG A 230 -13.34 18.65 5.14
N LEU A 231 -14.14 17.58 5.28
CA LEU A 231 -13.68 16.19 5.10
C LEU A 231 -13.79 15.82 3.61
N VAL A 232 -12.70 15.28 3.03
CA VAL A 232 -12.68 14.88 1.63
C VAL A 232 -12.24 13.43 1.47
N TYR A 233 -12.70 12.81 0.39
CA TYR A 233 -12.44 11.44 -0.01
C TYR A 233 -12.01 11.45 -1.48
N GLY A 234 -11.84 10.29 -2.08
CA GLY A 234 -11.51 10.17 -3.48
C GLY A 234 -10.03 9.83 -3.73
N HIS A 235 -9.63 9.81 -4.98
CA HIS A 235 -8.27 9.53 -5.39
C HIS A 235 -7.32 10.63 -4.92
N MET A 236 -6.16 10.25 -4.35
CA MET A 236 -5.22 11.24 -3.80
C MET A 236 -4.68 12.17 -4.89
N GLY A 237 -4.42 11.64 -6.07
CA GLY A 237 -3.97 12.43 -7.21
C GLY A 237 -4.91 13.58 -7.58
N GLU A 238 -6.24 13.34 -7.60
CA GLU A 238 -7.24 14.37 -7.86
C GLU A 238 -7.27 15.45 -6.77
N VAL A 239 -7.09 15.06 -5.51
CA VAL A 239 -6.99 16.02 -4.40
C VAL A 239 -5.72 16.87 -4.53
N LEU A 240 -4.60 16.27 -4.96
CA LEU A 240 -3.35 16.98 -5.16
C LEU A 240 -3.39 17.97 -6.33
N ASP A 241 -4.28 17.79 -7.31
CA ASP A 241 -4.42 18.71 -8.45
C ASP A 241 -4.80 20.14 -8.01
N SER A 242 -5.47 20.27 -6.85
CA SER A 242 -5.88 21.56 -6.26
C SER A 242 -5.16 21.90 -4.95
N THR A 243 -4.08 21.17 -4.59
CA THR A 243 -3.38 21.35 -3.31
C THR A 243 -2.22 22.32 -3.43
N ASP A 244 -2.16 23.33 -2.55
CA ASP A 244 -1.04 24.26 -2.44
C ASP A 244 -0.08 23.89 -1.30
N LEU A 245 -0.57 23.20 -0.27
CA LEU A 245 0.23 22.69 0.84
C LEU A 245 -0.31 21.33 1.28
N LEU A 246 0.52 20.31 1.18
CA LEU A 246 0.23 19.00 1.78
C LEU A 246 0.84 18.90 3.17
N ILE A 247 0.03 18.45 4.12
CA ILE A 247 0.45 18.16 5.49
C ILE A 247 0.12 16.71 5.83
N THR A 248 1.03 16.01 6.48
CA THR A 248 0.77 14.64 6.96
C THR A 248 1.68 14.29 8.14
N ILE A 249 1.49 13.12 8.74
CA ILE A 249 2.47 12.54 9.68
C ILE A 249 3.47 11.68 8.91
N SER A 250 2.99 10.68 8.16
CA SER A 250 3.86 9.77 7.41
C SER A 250 3.13 9.06 6.27
N SER A 251 2.09 9.70 5.73
CA SER A 251 1.39 9.15 4.56
C SER A 251 2.32 9.14 3.34
N THR A 252 2.20 8.09 2.53
CA THR A 252 2.83 8.01 1.21
C THR A 252 2.41 9.18 0.30
N ALA A 253 1.29 9.83 0.57
CA ALA A 253 0.87 11.06 -0.09
C ALA A 253 1.94 12.17 -0.05
N ALA A 254 2.85 12.16 0.94
CA ALA A 254 3.99 13.08 0.97
C ALA A 254 4.90 12.89 -0.26
N LEU A 255 5.12 11.64 -0.69
CA LEU A 255 5.94 11.38 -1.88
C LEU A 255 5.20 11.72 -3.17
N GLU A 256 3.88 11.49 -3.24
CA GLU A 256 3.05 11.94 -4.37
C GLU A 256 3.08 13.48 -4.49
N SER A 257 3.04 14.18 -3.36
CA SER A 257 3.14 15.63 -3.27
C SER A 257 4.53 16.13 -3.71
N LEU A 258 5.60 15.52 -3.21
CA LEU A 258 6.99 15.84 -3.59
C LEU A 258 7.27 15.57 -5.07
N HIS A 259 6.71 14.50 -5.63
CA HIS A 259 6.78 14.20 -7.06
C HIS A 259 6.24 15.37 -7.92
N ARG A 260 5.14 15.95 -7.49
CA ARG A 260 4.52 17.12 -8.14
C ARG A 260 5.13 18.46 -7.74
N ARG A 261 6.12 18.47 -6.85
CA ARG A 261 6.76 19.68 -6.27
C ARG A 261 5.78 20.56 -5.48
N ILE A 262 4.72 19.97 -4.92
CA ILE A 262 3.82 20.67 -4.01
C ILE A 262 4.55 20.88 -2.67
N PRO A 263 4.46 22.07 -2.04
CA PRO A 263 4.93 22.30 -0.68
C PRO A 263 4.41 21.20 0.26
N THR A 264 5.32 20.50 0.95
CA THR A 264 4.98 19.29 1.73
C THR A 264 5.53 19.40 3.13
N VAL A 265 4.67 19.20 4.12
CA VAL A 265 5.04 19.17 5.54
C VAL A 265 4.75 17.82 6.16
N VAL A 266 5.73 17.30 6.84
CA VAL A 266 5.63 16.14 7.73
C VAL A 266 5.66 16.63 9.17
N LEU A 267 4.56 16.45 9.90
CA LEU A 267 4.41 17.01 11.24
C LEU A 267 5.35 16.37 12.26
N SER A 268 5.98 17.21 13.05
CA SER A 268 6.87 16.86 14.16
C SER A 268 6.26 17.08 15.55
N ASP A 269 5.05 17.63 15.65
CA ASP A 269 4.38 17.98 16.92
C ASP A 269 4.24 16.84 17.93
N LEU A 270 4.06 15.62 17.42
CA LEU A 270 3.96 14.42 18.25
C LEU A 270 5.32 13.73 18.46
N GLY A 271 6.41 14.42 18.12
CA GLY A 271 7.77 13.88 18.07
C GLY A 271 8.08 13.16 16.76
N VAL A 272 9.36 12.90 16.52
CA VAL A 272 9.85 12.10 15.38
C VAL A 272 10.22 10.71 15.91
N ARG A 273 9.47 9.68 15.51
CA ARG A 273 9.61 8.35 16.07
C ARG A 273 9.07 7.26 15.13
N GLU A 274 9.57 6.05 15.29
CA GLU A 274 9.22 4.91 14.47
C GLU A 274 7.71 4.58 14.50
N SER A 275 7.09 4.65 15.68
CA SER A 275 5.64 4.37 15.85
C SER A 275 4.72 5.33 15.07
N LEU A 276 5.21 6.51 14.70
CA LEU A 276 4.51 7.46 13.83
C LEU A 276 4.93 7.31 12.36
N GLY A 277 6.03 6.64 12.07
CA GLY A 277 6.57 6.49 10.72
C GLY A 277 7.26 7.74 10.16
N ASN A 278 7.17 8.89 10.84
CA ASN A 278 7.73 10.15 10.37
C ASN A 278 9.26 10.22 10.47
N HIS A 279 9.90 9.29 11.18
CA HIS A 279 11.36 9.12 11.19
C HIS A 279 11.92 8.83 9.78
N HIS A 280 11.12 8.26 8.87
CA HIS A 280 11.49 8.08 7.46
C HIS A 280 11.86 9.39 6.78
N PHE A 281 11.25 10.50 7.19
CA PHE A 281 11.44 11.82 6.59
C PHE A 281 12.55 12.66 7.27
N VAL A 282 13.34 12.07 8.15
CA VAL A 282 14.52 12.74 8.71
C VAL A 282 15.50 13.04 7.58
N GLY A 283 15.99 14.29 7.53
CA GLY A 283 16.84 14.78 6.44
C GLY A 283 16.10 15.24 5.18
N SER A 284 14.77 15.07 5.10
CA SER A 284 13.98 15.48 3.93
C SER A 284 13.84 16.99 3.75
N GLY A 285 14.06 17.80 4.81
CA GLY A 285 13.71 19.23 4.80
C GLY A 285 12.21 19.52 4.93
N CYS A 286 11.38 18.48 5.13
CA CYS A 286 9.92 18.62 5.20
C CYS A 286 9.36 18.62 6.63
N LEU A 287 10.18 18.38 7.66
CA LEU A 287 9.72 18.31 9.04
C LEU A 287 9.41 19.74 9.58
N ALA A 288 8.19 19.91 10.06
CA ALA A 288 7.77 21.15 10.71
C ALA A 288 6.67 20.90 11.73
N SER A 289 6.45 21.85 12.65
CA SER A 289 5.32 21.88 13.58
C SER A 289 4.18 22.75 13.03
N TRP A 290 2.99 22.60 13.63
CA TRP A 290 1.87 23.49 13.37
C TRP A 290 2.19 24.95 13.72
N ASP A 291 2.93 25.21 14.80
CA ASP A 291 3.30 26.57 15.18
C ASP A 291 4.17 27.22 14.09
N GLN A 292 5.14 26.49 13.55
CA GLN A 292 5.94 27.00 12.42
C GLN A 292 5.09 27.30 11.19
N LEU A 293 4.08 26.44 10.89
CA LEU A 293 3.18 26.65 9.76
C LEU A 293 2.28 27.87 9.96
N ASP A 294 1.75 28.07 11.17
CA ASP A 294 0.92 29.22 11.53
C ASP A 294 1.74 30.53 11.48
N ASP A 295 3.04 30.45 11.78
CA ASP A 295 4.02 31.55 11.64
C ASP A 295 4.51 31.78 10.19
N GLY A 296 3.96 31.03 9.21
CA GLY A 296 4.26 31.23 7.79
C GLY A 296 5.49 30.47 7.27
N TYR A 297 6.00 29.47 8.01
CA TYR A 297 7.10 28.63 7.54
C TYR A 297 6.74 27.92 6.22
N GLN A 298 7.70 27.94 5.29
CA GLN A 298 7.60 27.20 4.02
C GLN A 298 8.64 26.07 4.01
N PRO A 299 8.22 24.82 3.77
CA PRO A 299 9.14 23.70 3.70
C PRO A 299 10.07 23.83 2.49
N SER A 300 11.31 23.40 2.66
CA SER A 300 12.32 23.33 1.58
C SER A 300 12.84 21.89 1.48
N PRO A 301 12.26 21.07 0.61
CA PRO A 301 12.71 19.70 0.45
C PRO A 301 14.18 19.60 0.05
N ASN A 302 14.92 18.70 0.71
CA ASN A 302 16.31 18.40 0.38
C ASN A 302 16.36 17.58 -0.91
N ALA A 303 17.01 18.13 -1.95
CA ALA A 303 17.07 17.52 -3.28
C ALA A 303 17.76 16.14 -3.25
N ASP A 304 18.83 15.97 -2.49
CA ASP A 304 19.57 14.71 -2.39
C ASP A 304 18.72 13.63 -1.70
N TRP A 305 17.95 14.00 -0.68
CA TRP A 305 17.01 13.08 -0.03
C TRP A 305 15.89 12.70 -1.00
N VAL A 306 15.27 13.68 -1.67
CA VAL A 306 14.16 13.48 -2.62
C VAL A 306 14.59 12.55 -3.77
N SER A 307 15.78 12.75 -4.34
CA SER A 307 16.28 11.93 -5.45
C SER A 307 16.40 10.43 -5.12
N ARG A 308 16.52 10.09 -3.84
CA ARG A 308 16.61 8.70 -3.36
C ARG A 308 15.27 8.06 -3.04
N GLN A 309 14.15 8.79 -3.15
CA GLN A 309 12.81 8.33 -2.76
C GLN A 309 11.98 7.77 -3.91
N GLY A 310 12.54 7.62 -5.10
CA GLY A 310 11.80 7.15 -6.28
C GLY A 310 10.73 8.14 -6.76
N VAL A 311 10.91 9.43 -6.44
CA VAL A 311 10.07 10.52 -6.92
C VAL A 311 10.82 11.30 -7.99
N ALA A 312 10.23 11.45 -9.17
CA ALA A 312 10.88 12.07 -10.30
C ALA A 312 10.88 13.60 -10.17
N ALA A 313 11.86 14.13 -9.48
CA ALA A 313 12.11 15.57 -9.51
C ALA A 313 12.63 16.07 -10.86
N ASP A 314 13.19 15.18 -11.68
CA ASP A 314 13.92 15.45 -12.91
C ASP A 314 13.29 14.84 -14.19
N GLY A 315 12.13 14.17 -14.08
CA GLY A 315 11.49 13.50 -15.22
C GLY A 315 11.89 12.02 -15.40
N SER A 316 12.73 11.46 -14.52
CA SER A 316 13.20 10.06 -14.62
C SER A 316 12.12 9.01 -14.23
N TYR A 317 10.93 9.44 -13.84
CA TYR A 317 9.86 8.52 -13.41
C TYR A 317 9.43 7.55 -14.52
N GLU A 318 9.38 8.00 -15.76
CA GLU A 318 8.98 7.15 -16.90
C GLU A 318 9.92 5.97 -17.12
N THR A 319 11.21 6.15 -16.84
CA THR A 319 12.24 5.11 -16.95
C THR A 319 12.49 4.33 -15.67
N ALA A 320 11.84 4.70 -14.56
CA ALA A 320 12.06 4.07 -13.27
C ALA A 320 11.68 2.58 -13.20
N PHE A 321 10.93 2.10 -14.18
CA PHE A 321 10.50 0.70 -14.27
C PHE A 321 11.24 -0.11 -15.33
N ASP A 322 12.14 0.49 -16.10
CA ASP A 322 12.81 -0.16 -17.24
C ASP A 322 13.65 -1.34 -16.79
N VAL A 323 14.45 -1.18 -15.72
CA VAL A 323 15.24 -2.27 -15.15
C VAL A 323 14.37 -3.46 -14.72
N ALA A 324 13.18 -3.20 -14.17
CA ALA A 324 12.26 -4.28 -13.81
C ALA A 324 11.65 -4.96 -15.03
N ARG A 325 11.33 -4.18 -16.10
CA ARG A 325 10.84 -4.73 -17.37
C ARG A 325 11.89 -5.60 -18.04
N ASP A 326 13.14 -5.11 -18.14
CA ASP A 326 14.26 -5.84 -18.75
C ASP A 326 14.50 -7.16 -17.99
N ARG A 327 14.54 -7.13 -16.67
CA ARG A 327 14.72 -8.35 -15.87
C ARG A 327 13.56 -9.33 -16.01
N ILE A 328 12.31 -8.86 -16.10
CA ILE A 328 11.17 -9.74 -16.40
C ILE A 328 11.34 -10.35 -17.79
N GLY A 329 11.76 -9.57 -18.80
CA GLY A 329 12.05 -10.05 -20.15
C GLY A 329 13.10 -11.17 -20.14
N GLU A 330 14.25 -10.95 -19.49
CA GLU A 330 15.31 -11.95 -19.34
C GLU A 330 14.80 -13.25 -18.70
N LEU A 331 13.97 -13.16 -17.66
CA LEU A 331 13.40 -14.32 -16.98
C LEU A 331 12.37 -15.06 -17.85
N LEU A 332 11.63 -14.35 -18.69
CA LEU A 332 10.68 -14.96 -19.63
C LEU A 332 11.40 -15.68 -20.78
N GLU A 333 12.56 -15.20 -21.19
CA GLU A 333 13.41 -15.82 -22.22
C GLU A 333 14.21 -17.02 -21.70
N ALA A 334 14.39 -17.15 -20.38
CA ALA A 334 15.12 -18.25 -19.79
C ALA A 334 14.46 -19.60 -20.12
N SER A 335 15.26 -20.60 -20.44
CA SER A 335 14.78 -21.96 -20.77
C SER A 335 14.05 -22.63 -19.62
N ALA A 336 14.46 -22.35 -18.36
CA ALA A 336 13.82 -22.79 -17.13
C ALA A 336 14.13 -21.81 -16.00
N LEU A 337 13.17 -21.65 -15.08
CA LEU A 337 13.37 -20.89 -13.83
C LEU A 337 13.60 -21.87 -12.66
N PRO A 338 14.51 -21.55 -11.72
CA PRO A 338 14.70 -22.38 -10.54
C PRO A 338 13.40 -22.46 -9.72
N PRO A 339 13.18 -23.53 -8.94
CA PRO A 339 12.04 -23.59 -8.02
C PRO A 339 12.03 -22.40 -7.06
N LEU A 340 10.81 -21.90 -6.72
CA LEU A 340 10.67 -20.86 -5.71
C LEU A 340 11.28 -21.32 -4.37
N ALA A 341 12.08 -20.47 -3.73
CA ALA A 341 12.82 -20.80 -2.51
C ALA A 341 12.48 -19.82 -1.36
N PRO A 342 11.27 -19.90 -0.75
CA PRO A 342 10.90 -19.04 0.37
C PRO A 342 11.89 -19.16 1.53
N TYR A 343 12.22 -18.04 2.19
CA TYR A 343 13.15 -18.00 3.32
C TYR A 343 12.64 -18.82 4.52
N TYR A 344 11.39 -18.59 4.92
CA TYR A 344 10.79 -19.38 6.00
C TYR A 344 10.34 -20.75 5.48
N THR A 345 10.83 -21.78 6.11
CA THR A 345 10.50 -23.19 5.83
C THR A 345 9.99 -23.88 7.11
N PRO A 346 9.36 -25.06 7.02
CA PRO A 346 9.01 -25.84 8.21
C PRO A 346 10.19 -26.16 9.12
N VAL A 347 11.41 -26.18 8.58
CA VAL A 347 12.64 -26.43 9.34
C VAL A 347 13.17 -25.16 10.00
N THR A 348 13.22 -24.04 9.25
CA THR A 348 13.78 -22.77 9.74
C THR A 348 12.82 -21.95 10.60
N ALA A 349 11.50 -22.17 10.45
CA ALA A 349 10.47 -21.43 11.16
C ALA A 349 9.29 -22.33 11.61
N PRO A 350 9.52 -23.42 12.36
CA PRO A 350 8.50 -24.43 12.69
C PRO A 350 7.34 -23.87 13.53
N GLY A 351 7.59 -22.85 14.36
CA GLY A 351 6.57 -22.20 15.20
C GLY A 351 5.84 -21.03 14.52
N TYR A 352 6.35 -20.55 13.38
CA TYR A 352 5.85 -19.34 12.72
C TYR A 352 5.09 -19.64 11.41
N LEU A 353 5.75 -20.36 10.51
CA LEU A 353 5.23 -20.64 9.17
C LEU A 353 3.89 -21.40 9.17
N PRO A 354 3.69 -22.48 9.97
CA PRO A 354 2.42 -23.21 9.94
C PRO A 354 1.20 -22.34 10.25
N GLY A 355 1.36 -21.40 11.19
CA GLY A 355 0.30 -20.45 11.53
C GLY A 355 -0.04 -19.46 10.40
N ILE A 356 0.94 -19.09 9.57
CA ILE A 356 0.73 -18.27 8.39
C ILE A 356 -0.04 -19.06 7.33
N LEU A 357 0.42 -20.27 7.00
CA LEU A 357 -0.17 -21.12 5.97
C LEU A 357 -1.62 -21.51 6.31
N ALA A 358 -1.87 -21.89 7.56
CA ALA A 358 -3.20 -22.28 8.04
C ALA A 358 -4.26 -21.18 7.89
N ARG A 359 -3.89 -19.89 8.03
CA ARG A 359 -4.81 -18.75 7.79
C ARG A 359 -5.30 -18.69 6.34
N HIS A 360 -4.58 -19.31 5.44
CA HIS A 360 -4.90 -19.41 4.02
C HIS A 360 -5.38 -20.81 3.62
N HIS A 361 -5.73 -21.64 4.59
CA HIS A 361 -6.16 -23.04 4.41
C HIS A 361 -5.12 -23.90 3.70
N LEU A 362 -3.84 -23.67 4.00
CA LEU A 362 -2.71 -24.46 3.50
C LEU A 362 -2.03 -25.21 4.63
N GLY A 363 -1.61 -26.43 4.35
CA GLY A 363 -0.77 -27.25 5.21
C GLY A 363 0.70 -26.80 5.19
N PRO A 364 1.55 -27.37 6.07
CA PRO A 364 2.97 -27.01 6.17
C PRO A 364 3.77 -27.17 4.87
N ASP A 365 3.32 -28.03 3.98
CA ASP A 365 3.89 -28.32 2.66
C ASP A 365 3.29 -27.49 1.52
N GLY A 366 2.39 -26.54 1.85
CA GLY A 366 1.67 -25.72 0.86
C GLY A 366 0.45 -26.38 0.22
N THR A 367 0.08 -27.62 0.61
CA THR A 367 -1.13 -28.28 0.11
C THR A 367 -2.40 -27.68 0.73
N PRO A 368 -3.53 -27.66 -0.02
CA PRO A 368 -4.81 -27.27 0.56
C PRO A 368 -5.22 -28.20 1.72
N LEU A 369 -5.63 -27.61 2.85
CA LEU A 369 -6.16 -28.38 3.97
C LEU A 369 -7.55 -28.95 3.66
N PRO A 370 -7.93 -30.13 4.21
CA PRO A 370 -9.28 -30.67 4.10
C PRO A 370 -10.33 -29.66 4.59
N GLY A 371 -11.42 -29.51 3.84
CA GLY A 371 -12.49 -28.56 4.17
C GLY A 371 -12.17 -27.11 3.80
N ALA A 372 -11.08 -26.84 3.07
CA ALA A 372 -10.84 -25.54 2.47
C ALA A 372 -12.08 -25.10 1.65
N PRO A 373 -12.53 -23.84 1.77
CA PRO A 373 -13.72 -23.37 1.05
C PRO A 373 -13.54 -23.58 -0.46
N ALA A 374 -14.45 -24.34 -1.08
CA ALA A 374 -14.50 -24.50 -2.53
C ALA A 374 -15.30 -23.35 -3.15
N ALA A 375 -14.89 -22.94 -4.35
CA ALA A 375 -15.41 -21.79 -5.08
C ALA A 375 -16.86 -21.89 -5.54
N ASP A 376 -17.45 -23.06 -5.62
CA ASP A 376 -18.60 -23.37 -6.45
C ASP A 376 -19.98 -22.93 -5.93
N ARG A 377 -20.05 -21.81 -5.18
CA ARG A 377 -21.34 -21.14 -4.96
C ARG A 377 -21.14 -19.66 -4.89
N GLU A 378 -21.70 -18.93 -5.86
CA GLU A 378 -22.02 -17.52 -5.63
C GLU A 378 -22.64 -17.39 -4.25
N PRO A 379 -22.09 -16.54 -3.36
CA PRO A 379 -22.65 -16.40 -2.04
C PRO A 379 -24.09 -15.95 -2.17
N SER A 380 -25.05 -16.77 -1.68
CA SER A 380 -26.46 -16.40 -1.70
C SER A 380 -26.64 -14.98 -1.13
N PRO A 381 -27.63 -14.21 -1.58
CA PRO A 381 -27.88 -12.86 -1.08
C PRO A 381 -27.93 -12.80 0.44
N VAL A 382 -28.46 -13.84 1.08
CA VAL A 382 -28.51 -14.00 2.54
C VAL A 382 -27.09 -14.11 3.15
N ARG A 383 -26.20 -14.89 2.52
CA ARG A 383 -24.80 -15.03 2.97
C ARG A 383 -24.00 -13.73 2.81
N GLN A 384 -24.29 -12.94 1.77
CA GLN A 384 -23.72 -11.62 1.59
C GLN A 384 -24.18 -10.65 2.70
N ILE A 385 -25.47 -10.69 3.06
CA ILE A 385 -26.04 -9.88 4.14
C ILE A 385 -25.45 -10.29 5.49
N VAL A 386 -25.37 -11.58 5.79
CA VAL A 386 -24.75 -12.10 7.02
C VAL A 386 -23.26 -11.74 7.10
N ARG A 387 -22.52 -11.83 6.01
CA ARG A 387 -21.11 -11.39 5.93
C ARG A 387 -20.96 -9.89 6.15
N ARG A 388 -21.85 -9.06 5.56
CA ARG A 388 -21.86 -7.60 5.80
C ARG A 388 -22.19 -7.29 7.26
N ALA A 389 -23.15 -7.99 7.84
CA ALA A 389 -23.54 -7.84 9.26
C ALA A 389 -22.40 -8.29 10.21
N ALA A 390 -21.78 -9.44 9.97
CA ALA A 390 -20.65 -9.93 10.75
C ALA A 390 -19.41 -9.01 10.67
N ARG A 391 -19.12 -8.49 9.48
CA ARG A 391 -18.07 -7.49 9.26
C ARG A 391 -18.39 -6.17 9.99
N GLY A 392 -19.65 -5.74 9.93
CA GLY A 392 -20.15 -4.58 10.68
C GLY A 392 -20.04 -4.75 12.21
N ALA A 393 -20.40 -5.91 12.72
CA ALA A 393 -20.32 -6.23 14.13
C ALA A 393 -18.86 -6.30 14.64
N TYR A 394 -17.96 -6.94 13.87
CA TYR A 394 -16.53 -6.98 14.20
C TYR A 394 -15.92 -5.57 14.26
N ARG A 395 -16.21 -4.74 13.27
CA ARG A 395 -15.74 -3.36 13.23
C ARG A 395 -16.31 -2.53 14.37
N HIS A 396 -17.59 -2.72 14.71
CA HIS A 396 -18.22 -2.05 15.82
C HIS A 396 -17.58 -2.44 17.16
N GLY A 397 -17.23 -3.72 17.32
CA GLY A 397 -16.46 -4.23 18.45
C GLY A 397 -15.08 -3.58 18.55
N VAL A 398 -14.31 -3.57 17.46
CA VAL A 398 -12.98 -2.94 17.43
C VAL A 398 -13.06 -1.44 17.74
N GLN A 399 -13.99 -0.72 17.14
CA GLN A 399 -14.13 0.74 17.35
C GLN A 399 -14.66 1.13 18.73
N ARG A 400 -15.38 0.24 19.45
CA ARG A 400 -15.96 0.53 20.76
C ARG A 400 -15.23 -0.17 21.92
N VAL A 401 -14.78 -1.38 21.70
CA VAL A 401 -14.23 -2.23 22.78
C VAL A 401 -12.71 -2.09 22.87
N ALA A 402 -11.98 -2.10 21.76
CA ALA A 402 -10.52 -2.00 21.77
C ALA A 402 -10.00 -0.71 22.46
N PRO A 403 -10.58 0.49 22.20
CA PRO A 403 -10.18 1.71 22.92
C PRO A 403 -10.44 1.66 24.43
N VAL A 404 -11.47 0.89 24.87
CA VAL A 404 -11.78 0.71 26.31
C VAL A 404 -10.76 -0.21 26.95
N ILE A 405 -10.42 -1.32 26.29
CA ILE A 405 -9.43 -2.29 26.80
C ILE A 405 -8.03 -1.62 26.89
N ARG A 406 -7.61 -0.86 25.87
CA ARG A 406 -6.35 -0.11 25.95
C ARG A 406 -6.32 0.86 27.12
N ARG A 407 -7.41 1.59 27.37
CA ARG A 407 -7.50 2.53 28.48
C ARG A 407 -7.41 1.84 29.85
N MET A 408 -7.90 0.60 29.98
CA MET A 408 -7.76 -0.19 31.21
C MET A 408 -6.36 -0.77 31.40
N GLY A 409 -5.59 -0.92 30.32
CA GLY A 409 -4.20 -1.38 30.37
C GLY A 409 -3.16 -0.26 30.52
N GLU A 410 -3.58 1.01 30.43
CA GLU A 410 -2.74 2.19 30.66
C GLU A 410 -2.87 2.77 32.08
N LEU A 411 -3.68 2.15 32.96
CA LEU A 411 -3.79 2.41 34.40
C LEU A 411 -2.95 1.40 35.19
#